data_cc9e42ef01caf110b64121c8bfc7ea87
#
_entry.id   cc9e42ef01caf110b64121c8bfc7ea87
#
_cell.length_a   1.000
_cell.length_b   1.000
_cell.length_c   1.000
_cell.angle_alpha   90.00
_cell.angle_beta   90.00
_cell.angle_gamma   90.00
#
_symmetry.space_group_name_H-M   'P 1'
#
loop_
_entity.id
_entity.type
_entity.pdbx_description
1 polymer ?
#
loop_
_entity_poly.entity_id
_entity_poly.type
_entity_poly.pdbx_seq_one_letter_code
_entity_poly.pdbx_strand_id
1 'polypeptide(L)'
;RSIGINRNDVMTLIQMRPEGEPVQWLALASNAFNVLAPFYTGIDRTPEYLSATTGKVSTENFYWMSRMIAAMADASYSKSVFHIERYQEKVAAKSHEILNRYDTLLEQENEEDKCKKLQEEANEKTAQMLREAAADTLDKVLYELSGQMKNAYARSDA
;
A
#
# COMPACT_ATOMS: atom_id res chain seq x y z
N ARG A 1 3.50 11.20 -22.71
CA ARG A 1 3.04 11.11 -21.31
C ARG A 1 3.56 9.84 -20.70
N SER A 2 4.03 9.86 -19.45
CA SER A 2 4.42 8.65 -18.73
C SER A 2 3.17 7.80 -18.42
N ILE A 3 3.36 6.48 -18.30
CA ILE A 3 2.29 5.54 -17.97
C ILE A 3 1.77 5.79 -16.54
N GLY A 4 2.70 6.05 -15.60
CA GLY A 4 2.34 6.36 -14.21
C GLY A 4 2.20 7.87 -14.02
N ILE A 5 0.98 8.37 -13.98
CA ILE A 5 0.68 9.74 -13.60
C ILE A 5 -0.02 9.77 -12.25
N ASN A 6 0.07 10.90 -11.54
CA ASN A 6 -0.53 11.06 -10.21
C ASN A 6 -2.08 11.01 -10.16
N ARG A 7 -2.74 10.82 -11.30
CA ARG A 7 -4.20 10.57 -11.41
C ARG A 7 -4.56 9.11 -11.59
N ASN A 8 -3.57 8.20 -11.62
CA ASN A 8 -3.86 6.78 -11.75
C ASN A 8 -4.49 6.30 -10.44
N ASP A 9 -5.66 5.72 -10.52
CA ASP A 9 -6.34 5.14 -9.36
C ASP A 9 -5.83 3.73 -9.03
N VAL A 10 -5.35 3.01 -10.03
CA VAL A 10 -4.76 1.67 -9.87
C VAL A 10 -3.58 1.54 -10.81
N MET A 11 -2.47 1.02 -10.31
CA MET A 11 -1.35 0.54 -11.10
C MET A 11 -1.06 -0.90 -10.71
N THR A 12 -0.93 -1.76 -11.70
CA THR A 12 -0.58 -3.16 -11.50
C THR A 12 0.50 -3.60 -12.46
N LEU A 13 1.41 -4.44 -11.96
CA LEU A 13 2.46 -5.10 -12.72
C LEU A 13 2.39 -6.59 -12.41
N ILE A 14 2.38 -7.44 -13.43
CA ILE A 14 2.44 -8.89 -13.26
C ILE A 14 3.86 -9.34 -13.54
N GLN A 15 4.46 -10.00 -12.56
CA GLN A 15 5.78 -10.57 -12.65
C GLN A 15 5.67 -12.09 -12.80
N MET A 16 5.97 -12.59 -14.01
CA MET A 16 6.14 -14.00 -14.27
C MET A 16 7.56 -14.38 -13.90
N ARG A 17 7.71 -15.38 -13.03
CA ARG A 17 9.01 -15.83 -12.52
C ARG A 17 9.29 -17.24 -13.06
N PRO A 18 10.46 -17.50 -13.67
CA PRO A 18 10.78 -18.82 -14.24
C PRO A 18 10.81 -19.94 -13.20
N GLU A 19 11.27 -19.61 -11.98
CA GLU A 19 11.43 -20.53 -10.85
C GLU A 19 10.66 -20.00 -9.64
N GLY A 20 9.34 -19.83 -9.76
CA GLY A 20 8.53 -19.34 -8.63
C GLY A 20 7.13 -18.94 -9.06
N GLU A 21 6.27 -18.79 -8.05
CA GLU A 21 4.88 -18.42 -8.27
C GLU A 21 4.74 -17.01 -8.83
N PRO A 22 3.80 -16.76 -9.77
CA PRO A 22 3.54 -15.44 -10.30
C PRO A 22 3.12 -14.46 -9.19
N VAL A 23 3.59 -13.21 -9.32
CA VAL A 23 3.29 -12.15 -8.36
C VAL A 23 2.70 -10.95 -9.08
N GLN A 24 1.63 -10.42 -8.55
CA GLN A 24 1.06 -9.14 -8.93
C GLN A 24 1.54 -8.05 -7.98
N TRP A 25 2.20 -7.04 -8.51
CA TRP A 25 2.54 -5.82 -7.78
C TRP A 25 1.42 -4.81 -7.94
N LEU A 26 0.89 -4.32 -6.84
CA LEU A 26 -0.29 -3.45 -6.80
C LEU A 26 0.04 -2.14 -6.08
N ALA A 27 -0.31 -1.01 -6.72
CA ALA A 27 -0.41 0.29 -6.09
C ALA A 27 -1.80 0.87 -6.32
N LEU A 28 -2.40 1.42 -5.28
CA LEU A 28 -3.71 2.06 -5.32
C LEU A 28 -3.59 3.58 -5.15
N ALA A 29 -4.52 4.30 -5.79
CA ALA A 29 -4.59 5.75 -5.82
C ALA A 29 -3.32 6.39 -6.43
N SER A 30 -2.97 7.60 -6.07
CA SER A 30 -1.83 8.33 -6.64
C SER A 30 -0.50 7.63 -6.32
N ASN A 31 0.06 6.92 -7.28
CA ASN A 31 1.26 6.10 -7.12
C ASN A 31 2.53 6.89 -6.72
N ALA A 32 2.56 8.19 -6.97
CA ALA A 32 3.68 9.05 -6.52
C ALA A 32 3.79 9.14 -4.99
N PHE A 33 2.67 9.02 -4.29
CA PHE A 33 2.56 9.13 -2.83
C PHE A 33 2.33 7.79 -2.14
N ASN A 34 2.17 6.72 -2.90
CA ASN A 34 1.81 5.41 -2.38
C ASN A 34 2.88 4.36 -2.68
N VAL A 35 2.60 3.15 -2.23
CA VAL A 35 3.52 2.03 -2.28
C VAL A 35 3.10 1.02 -3.33
N LEU A 36 4.06 0.29 -3.85
CA LEU A 36 3.87 -0.87 -4.71
C LEU A 36 4.13 -2.12 -3.87
N ALA A 37 3.12 -2.96 -3.69
CA ALA A 37 3.21 -4.16 -2.87
C ALA A 37 2.88 -5.42 -3.66
N PRO A 38 3.59 -6.55 -3.39
CA PRO A 38 3.42 -7.80 -4.13
C PRO A 38 2.35 -8.69 -3.50
N PHE A 39 1.61 -9.39 -4.36
CA PHE A 39 0.63 -10.40 -3.97
C PHE A 39 0.77 -11.62 -4.88
N TYR A 40 0.77 -12.81 -4.31
CA TYR A 40 0.69 -14.04 -5.08
C TYR A 40 -0.66 -14.14 -5.78
N THR A 41 -0.67 -14.73 -6.98
CA THR A 41 -1.88 -14.79 -7.83
C THR A 41 -2.60 -16.13 -7.78
N GLY A 42 -1.95 -17.20 -7.28
CA GLY A 42 -2.53 -18.54 -7.15
C GLY A 42 -3.39 -18.71 -5.90
N ILE A 43 -4.38 -17.85 -5.72
CA ILE A 43 -5.23 -17.77 -4.52
C ILE A 43 -6.71 -17.85 -4.87
N ASP A 44 -7.52 -18.33 -3.94
CA ASP A 44 -8.98 -18.30 -4.04
C ASP A 44 -9.58 -17.09 -3.30
N ARG A 45 -8.85 -16.49 -2.36
CA ARG A 45 -9.34 -15.42 -1.49
C ARG A 45 -8.39 -14.24 -1.47
N THR A 46 -8.90 -13.08 -1.84
CA THR A 46 -8.18 -11.80 -1.69
C THR A 46 -8.36 -11.27 -0.27
N PRO A 47 -7.30 -10.74 0.38
CA PRO A 47 -7.42 -10.10 1.69
C PRO A 47 -8.50 -9.03 1.73
N GLU A 48 -9.28 -9.00 2.81
CA GLU A 48 -10.42 -8.08 2.96
C GLU A 48 -9.99 -6.61 2.87
N TYR A 49 -8.82 -6.28 3.42
CA TYR A 49 -8.25 -4.93 3.36
C TYR A 49 -8.07 -4.40 1.93
N LEU A 50 -7.93 -5.28 0.94
CA LEU A 50 -7.82 -4.93 -0.48
C LEU A 50 -9.17 -4.99 -1.21
N SER A 51 -10.02 -5.95 -0.86
CA SER A 51 -11.25 -6.27 -1.60
C SER A 51 -12.48 -5.52 -1.11
N ALA A 52 -12.53 -5.08 0.15
CA ALA A 52 -13.70 -4.46 0.77
C ALA A 52 -13.86 -2.95 0.47
N THR A 53 -13.47 -2.52 -0.74
CA THR A 53 -13.61 -1.11 -1.15
C THR A 53 -15.06 -0.80 -1.53
N THR A 54 -15.58 0.27 -0.95
CA THR A 54 -16.91 0.83 -1.26
C THR A 54 -16.80 2.30 -1.67
N GLY A 55 -17.90 2.90 -2.11
CA GLY A 55 -17.97 4.34 -2.39
C GLY A 55 -17.87 5.23 -1.14
N LYS A 56 -17.91 4.64 0.07
CA LYS A 56 -17.79 5.37 1.33
C LYS A 56 -16.34 5.40 1.79
N VAL A 57 -15.83 6.58 2.12
CA VAL A 57 -14.47 6.77 2.67
C VAL A 57 -14.32 5.99 3.98
N SER A 58 -13.22 5.27 4.13
CA SER A 58 -12.93 4.45 5.30
C SER A 58 -11.42 4.24 5.45
N THR A 59 -10.95 4.15 6.69
CA THR A 59 -9.58 3.73 7.01
C THR A 59 -9.39 2.20 6.99
N GLU A 60 -10.49 1.45 6.85
CA GLU A 60 -10.50 0.00 6.91
C GLU A 60 -10.20 -0.69 5.57
N ASN A 61 -9.88 0.06 4.52
CA ASN A 61 -9.47 -0.50 3.24
C ASN A 61 -8.31 0.28 2.62
N PHE A 62 -7.51 -0.44 1.84
CA PHE A 62 -6.26 0.08 1.30
C PHE A 62 -6.46 1.20 0.27
N TYR A 63 -7.52 1.14 -0.53
CA TYR A 63 -7.80 2.17 -1.54
C TYR A 63 -8.02 3.55 -0.90
N TRP A 64 -8.93 3.66 0.08
CA TRP A 64 -9.22 4.94 0.72
C TRP A 64 -8.08 5.44 1.60
N MET A 65 -7.37 4.51 2.29
CA MET A 65 -6.14 4.87 3.00
C MET A 65 -5.11 5.50 2.06
N SER A 66 -4.87 4.87 0.92
CA SER A 66 -3.94 5.38 -0.10
C SER A 66 -4.40 6.74 -0.66
N ARG A 67 -5.70 6.92 -0.88
CA ARG A 67 -6.25 8.22 -1.33
C ARG A 67 -6.10 9.32 -0.29
N MET A 68 -6.35 9.02 0.98
CA MET A 68 -6.19 10.00 2.06
C MET A 68 -4.73 10.42 2.22
N ILE A 69 -3.80 9.45 2.26
CA ILE A 69 -2.36 9.73 2.32
C ILE A 69 -1.95 10.64 1.17
N ALA A 70 -2.32 10.28 -0.07
CA ALA A 70 -1.96 11.05 -1.25
C ALA A 70 -2.52 12.48 -1.21
N ALA A 71 -3.79 12.66 -0.86
CA ALA A 71 -4.43 13.96 -0.80
C ALA A 71 -3.80 14.88 0.25
N MET A 72 -3.47 14.32 1.42
CA MET A 72 -2.84 15.08 2.52
C MET A 72 -1.37 15.39 2.22
N ALA A 73 -0.63 14.42 1.65
CA ALA A 73 0.76 14.61 1.29
C ALA A 73 0.92 15.64 0.15
N ASP A 74 0.02 15.62 -0.85
CA ASP A 74 0.02 16.62 -1.92
C ASP A 74 -0.24 18.02 -1.40
N ALA A 75 -1.22 18.17 -0.49
CA ALA A 75 -1.55 19.46 0.14
C ALA A 75 -0.43 20.03 1.03
N SER A 76 0.47 19.18 1.53
CA SER A 76 1.60 19.58 2.39
C SER A 76 2.94 19.03 1.89
N TYR A 77 3.15 18.97 0.58
CA TYR A 77 4.22 18.23 -0.07
C TYR A 77 5.61 18.45 0.55
N SER A 78 6.03 19.70 0.74
CA SER A 78 7.37 20.00 1.28
C SER A 78 7.63 19.47 2.69
N LYS A 79 6.58 19.23 3.47
CA LYS A 79 6.65 18.65 4.80
C LYS A 79 6.47 17.14 4.81
N SER A 80 5.65 16.65 3.88
CA SER A 80 5.22 15.25 3.85
C SER A 80 6.13 14.33 3.03
N VAL A 81 6.91 14.87 2.07
CA VAL A 81 7.72 14.06 1.15
C VAL A 81 8.62 13.05 1.86
N PHE A 82 9.28 13.45 2.93
CA PHE A 82 10.15 12.58 3.72
C PHE A 82 9.40 11.40 4.38
N HIS A 83 8.16 11.63 4.83
CA HIS A 83 7.33 10.56 5.38
C HIS A 83 6.88 9.58 4.30
N ILE A 84 6.60 10.08 3.10
CA ILE A 84 6.25 9.26 1.93
C ILE A 84 7.43 8.39 1.49
N GLU A 85 8.62 8.96 1.36
CA GLU A 85 9.82 8.21 1.00
C GLU A 85 10.10 7.08 2.00
N ARG A 86 10.04 7.36 3.30
CA ARG A 86 10.18 6.33 4.34
C ARG A 86 9.09 5.26 4.30
N TYR A 87 7.86 5.64 3.99
CA TYR A 87 6.76 4.71 3.80
C TYR A 87 7.06 3.75 2.64
N GLN A 88 7.48 4.29 1.51
CA GLN A 88 7.83 3.51 0.33
C GLN A 88 9.01 2.56 0.59
N GLU A 89 10.08 3.04 1.21
CA GLU A 89 11.24 2.22 1.58
C GLU A 89 10.89 1.10 2.56
N LYS A 90 10.13 1.42 3.62
CA LYS A 90 9.68 0.45 4.63
C LYS A 90 8.84 -0.65 4.01
N VAL A 91 7.87 -0.28 3.18
CA VAL A 91 6.99 -1.26 2.51
C VAL A 91 7.77 -2.10 1.51
N ALA A 92 8.66 -1.51 0.71
CA ALA A 92 9.50 -2.26 -0.22
C ALA A 92 10.37 -3.30 0.51
N ALA A 93 11.06 -2.91 1.57
CA ALA A 93 11.90 -3.82 2.36
C ALA A 93 11.09 -4.98 2.97
N LYS A 94 9.95 -4.67 3.58
CA LYS A 94 9.06 -5.69 4.18
C LYS A 94 8.42 -6.59 3.14
N SER A 95 8.06 -6.07 1.98
CA SER A 95 7.55 -6.86 0.87
C SER A 95 8.54 -7.91 0.38
N HIS A 96 9.81 -7.53 0.24
CA HIS A 96 10.87 -8.48 -0.14
C HIS A 96 11.13 -9.52 0.96
N GLU A 97 11.07 -9.13 2.23
CA GLU A 97 11.19 -10.07 3.37
C GLU A 97 10.08 -11.14 3.34
N ILE A 98 8.83 -10.71 3.11
CA ILE A 98 7.68 -11.63 3.00
C ILE A 98 7.84 -12.54 1.79
N LEU A 99 8.13 -11.98 0.59
CA LEU A 99 8.31 -12.78 -0.61
C LEU A 99 9.40 -13.84 -0.44
N ASN A 100 10.59 -13.45 0.00
CA ASN A 100 11.72 -14.38 0.17
C ASN A 100 11.36 -15.52 1.14
N ARG A 101 10.67 -15.19 2.23
CA ARG A 101 10.23 -16.20 3.21
C ARG A 101 9.25 -17.19 2.59
N TYR A 102 8.22 -16.70 1.91
CA TYR A 102 7.18 -17.57 1.37
C TYR A 102 7.61 -18.28 0.10
N ASP A 103 8.48 -17.71 -0.71
CA ASP A 103 9.12 -18.41 -1.83
C ASP A 103 9.88 -19.65 -1.32
N THR A 104 10.68 -19.50 -0.27
CA THR A 104 11.40 -20.64 0.34
C THR A 104 10.44 -21.72 0.85
N LEU A 105 9.29 -21.36 1.41
CA LEU A 105 8.30 -22.33 1.88
C LEU A 105 7.59 -23.03 0.70
N LEU A 106 7.29 -22.28 -0.35
CA LEU A 106 6.65 -22.81 -1.55
C LEU A 106 7.57 -23.75 -2.34
N GLU A 107 8.87 -23.48 -2.39
CA GLU A 107 9.86 -24.39 -2.98
C GLU A 107 9.94 -25.77 -2.31
N GLN A 108 9.57 -25.85 -1.02
CA GLN A 108 9.61 -27.06 -0.22
C GLN A 108 8.27 -27.82 -0.20
N GLU A 109 7.20 -27.22 -0.70
CA GLU A 109 5.87 -27.81 -0.71
C GLU A 109 5.51 -28.33 -2.11
N ASN A 110 4.91 -29.52 -2.18
CA ASN A 110 4.53 -30.15 -3.44
C ASN A 110 3.01 -30.35 -3.56
N GLU A 111 2.27 -30.08 -2.48
CA GLU A 111 0.82 -30.24 -2.47
C GLU A 111 0.14 -28.92 -2.86
N GLU A 112 -0.61 -28.94 -3.95
CA GLU A 112 -1.24 -27.74 -4.53
C GLU A 112 -2.11 -26.96 -3.53
N ASP A 113 -2.94 -27.66 -2.75
CA ASP A 113 -3.79 -27.04 -1.73
C ASP A 113 -3.00 -26.34 -0.61
N LYS A 114 -1.82 -26.87 -0.27
CA LYS A 114 -0.93 -26.25 0.72
C LYS A 114 -0.18 -25.07 0.12
N CYS A 115 0.28 -25.18 -1.11
CA CYS A 115 0.87 -24.04 -1.84
C CYS A 115 -0.10 -22.87 -1.90
N LYS A 116 -1.37 -23.12 -2.22
CA LYS A 116 -2.42 -22.10 -2.23
C LYS A 116 -2.61 -21.44 -0.86
N LYS A 117 -2.66 -22.22 0.21
CA LYS A 117 -2.77 -21.68 1.58
C LYS A 117 -1.57 -20.84 1.98
N LEU A 118 -0.36 -21.25 1.60
CA LEU A 118 0.85 -20.45 1.83
C LEU A 118 0.81 -19.11 1.10
N GLN A 119 0.35 -19.10 -0.16
CA GLN A 119 0.16 -17.88 -0.93
C GLN A 119 -0.89 -16.94 -0.30
N GLU A 120 -2.03 -17.50 0.14
CA GLU A 120 -3.07 -16.73 0.86
C GLU A 120 -2.53 -16.16 2.17
N GLU A 121 -1.78 -16.95 2.94
CA GLU A 121 -1.13 -16.47 4.17
C GLU A 121 -0.12 -15.35 3.91
N ALA A 122 0.70 -15.47 2.86
CA ALA A 122 1.63 -14.43 2.44
C ALA A 122 0.89 -13.13 2.09
N ASN A 123 -0.21 -13.24 1.34
CA ASN A 123 -1.04 -12.10 0.96
C ASN A 123 -1.69 -11.41 2.17
N GLU A 124 -2.15 -12.18 3.16
CA GLU A 124 -2.67 -11.63 4.42
C GLU A 124 -1.57 -10.91 5.23
N LYS A 125 -0.36 -11.47 5.29
CA LYS A 125 0.80 -10.79 5.92
C LYS A 125 1.15 -9.49 5.21
N THR A 126 1.12 -9.48 3.89
CA THR A 126 1.33 -8.25 3.10
C THR A 126 0.23 -7.23 3.36
N ALA A 127 -1.03 -7.64 3.37
CA ALA A 127 -2.16 -6.76 3.66
C ALA A 127 -2.09 -6.17 5.09
N GLN A 128 -1.72 -6.97 6.08
CA GLN A 128 -1.53 -6.52 7.46
C GLN A 128 -0.37 -5.52 7.56
N MET A 129 0.76 -5.80 6.93
CA MET A 129 1.91 -4.89 6.87
C MET A 129 1.54 -3.55 6.22
N LEU A 130 0.75 -3.58 5.13
CA LEU A 130 0.26 -2.38 4.47
C LEU A 130 -0.68 -1.58 5.37
N ARG A 131 -1.59 -2.23 6.09
CA ARG A 131 -2.50 -1.59 7.05
C ARG A 131 -1.73 -0.81 8.11
N GLU A 132 -0.74 -1.45 8.73
CA GLU A 132 0.09 -0.82 9.77
C GLU A 132 0.95 0.32 9.23
N ALA A 133 1.60 0.11 8.08
CA ALA A 133 2.45 1.13 7.48
C ALA A 133 1.65 2.33 6.97
N ALA A 134 0.47 2.10 6.40
CA ALA A 134 -0.41 3.17 5.92
C ALA A 134 -0.99 3.98 7.08
N ALA A 135 -1.40 3.34 8.18
CA ALA A 135 -1.89 4.03 9.37
C ALA A 135 -0.81 4.94 9.98
N ASP A 136 0.41 4.42 10.18
CA ASP A 136 1.56 5.19 10.67
C ASP A 136 1.91 6.38 9.75
N THR A 137 1.77 6.21 8.44
CA THR A 137 2.03 7.27 7.47
C THR A 137 0.92 8.31 7.47
N LEU A 138 -0.35 7.88 7.53
CA LEU A 138 -1.49 8.78 7.61
C LEU A 138 -1.38 9.71 8.82
N ASP A 139 -1.04 9.18 10.00
CA ASP A 139 -0.83 9.97 11.22
C ASP A 139 0.20 11.08 10.98
N LYS A 140 1.32 10.77 10.35
CA LYS A 140 2.42 11.72 10.11
C LYS A 140 2.02 12.79 9.10
N VAL A 141 1.44 12.42 7.97
CA VAL A 141 1.06 13.41 6.94
C VAL A 141 -0.10 14.29 7.41
N LEU A 142 -1.04 13.75 8.19
CA LEU A 142 -2.12 14.51 8.80
C LEU A 142 -1.57 15.49 9.85
N TYR A 143 -0.61 15.06 10.67
CA TYR A 143 0.05 15.94 11.64
C TYR A 143 0.70 17.14 10.94
N GLU A 144 1.50 16.89 9.89
CA GLU A 144 2.15 17.96 9.12
C GLU A 144 1.15 18.91 8.47
N LEU A 145 0.08 18.38 7.89
CA LEU A 145 -0.99 19.19 7.28
C LEU A 145 -1.74 20.01 8.33
N SER A 146 -2.06 19.41 9.48
CA SER A 146 -2.81 20.10 10.55
C SER A 146 -2.04 21.29 11.12
N GLY A 147 -0.70 21.19 11.20
CA GLY A 147 0.16 22.30 11.61
C GLY A 147 0.18 23.49 10.63
N GLN A 148 -0.31 23.30 9.41
CA GLN A 148 -0.41 24.33 8.37
C GLN A 148 -1.80 24.94 8.26
N MET A 149 -2.76 24.52 9.10
CA MET A 149 -4.13 25.03 9.07
C MET A 149 -4.14 26.53 9.38
N LYS A 150 -4.73 27.30 8.48
CA LYS A 150 -4.97 28.74 8.68
C LYS A 150 -6.33 28.90 9.35
N ASN A 151 -6.35 29.09 10.64
CA ASN A 151 -7.58 29.39 11.38
C ASN A 151 -8.16 30.72 10.89
N ALA A 152 -9.38 30.67 10.36
CA ALA A 152 -10.08 31.88 9.90
C ALA A 152 -10.25 32.92 11.04
N TYR A 153 -10.28 32.48 12.28
CA TYR A 153 -10.40 33.31 13.51
C TYR A 153 -9.14 34.15 13.79
N ALA A 154 -7.96 33.72 13.39
CA ALA A 154 -6.74 34.51 13.58
C ALA A 154 -6.68 35.82 12.78
N ARG A 155 -7.65 36.06 11.90
CA ARG A 155 -7.75 37.30 11.12
C ARG A 155 -8.59 38.37 11.79
N SER A 156 -9.31 38.06 12.84
CA SER A 156 -10.14 39.01 13.57
C SER A 156 -9.41 39.72 14.74
N ASP A 157 -8.23 39.20 15.10
CA ASP A 157 -7.44 39.69 16.22
C ASP A 157 -6.21 40.51 15.77
N ALA A 158 -6.22 40.99 14.53
CA ALA A 158 -5.18 41.86 13.96
C ALA A 158 -5.67 43.27 13.74
#